data_be50ed30bd27df255f7164ce1c9b308b
#
_entry.id   be50ed30bd27df255f7164ce1c9b308b
#
_cell.length_a   1.000
_cell.length_b   1.000
_cell.length_c   1.000
_cell.angle_alpha   90.00
_cell.angle_beta   90.00
_cell.angle_gamma   90.00
#
_symmetry.space_group_name_H-M   'P 1'
#
loop_
_entity.id
_entity.type
_entity.pdbx_description
1 polymer ?
#
loop_
_entity_poly.entity_id
_entity_poly.type
_entity_poly.pdbx_seq_one_letter_code
_entity_poly.pdbx_strand_id
1 'polypeptide(L)'
;GNKEEESKLLSTLLFSSMMQSVVYFGMYLIITPKLHIENAYFLLLYVILQVFTALFLQFVRGLGESVKYTVASFISATTTTILNVIALVILKMGLQGLFVSTLSAQIVTLIYLIFASKCWEYISPKNIHLSIFKSVGTYSIPLIPNNLAWWVVNASDRTIIAHFLTTAANGIYSVANKFPNVFISFYNILNLSWTETVSLHYGDEDRDEFLTET
;
A
#
# COMPACT_ATOMS: atom_id res chain seq x y z
N GLY A 1 2.54 -15.30 18.77
CA GLY A 1 1.15 -14.84 18.72
C GLY A 1 0.17 -15.98 18.90
N ASN A 2 -1.04 -15.66 19.25
CA ASN A 2 -2.10 -16.67 19.36
C ASN A 2 -2.74 -16.84 17.96
N LYS A 3 -2.51 -17.99 17.32
CA LYS A 3 -2.99 -18.28 15.94
C LYS A 3 -4.49 -18.01 15.77
N GLU A 4 -5.28 -18.13 16.82
CA GLU A 4 -6.71 -17.85 16.79
C GLU A 4 -7.00 -16.33 16.68
N GLU A 5 -6.25 -15.50 17.40
CA GLU A 5 -6.37 -14.04 17.33
C GLU A 5 -5.89 -13.51 15.99
N GLU A 6 -4.79 -14.05 15.48
CA GLU A 6 -4.25 -13.72 14.14
C GLU A 6 -5.26 -14.09 13.05
N SER A 7 -5.93 -15.23 13.17
CA SER A 7 -7.01 -15.65 12.27
C SER A 7 -8.22 -14.71 12.34
N LYS A 8 -8.64 -14.30 13.55
CA LYS A 8 -9.73 -13.33 13.73
C LYS A 8 -9.39 -11.99 13.09
N LEU A 9 -8.14 -11.53 13.26
CA LEU A 9 -7.66 -10.29 12.68
C LEU A 9 -7.67 -10.37 11.15
N LEU A 10 -6.99 -11.35 10.55
CA LEU A 10 -6.89 -11.46 9.10
C LEU A 10 -8.27 -11.64 8.45
N SER A 11 -9.12 -12.51 8.99
CA SER A 11 -10.45 -12.76 8.44
C SER A 11 -11.33 -11.50 8.47
N THR A 12 -11.27 -10.72 9.56
CA THR A 12 -12.02 -9.46 9.70
C THR A 12 -11.49 -8.39 8.75
N LEU A 13 -10.16 -8.27 8.61
CA LEU A 13 -9.54 -7.31 7.70
C LEU A 13 -9.79 -7.66 6.22
N LEU A 14 -9.77 -8.94 5.86
CA LEU A 14 -10.15 -9.39 4.52
C LEU A 14 -11.60 -9.05 4.20
N PHE A 15 -12.51 -9.29 5.12
CA PHE A 15 -13.92 -8.91 4.95
C PHE A 15 -14.07 -7.39 4.77
N SER A 16 -13.36 -6.59 5.57
CA SER A 16 -13.32 -5.13 5.42
C SER A 16 -12.80 -4.70 4.05
N SER A 17 -11.71 -5.31 3.58
CA SER A 17 -11.11 -5.01 2.28
C SER A 17 -12.02 -5.40 1.11
N MET A 18 -12.78 -6.49 1.24
CA MET A 18 -13.82 -6.86 0.27
C MET A 18 -14.94 -5.83 0.23
N MET A 19 -15.44 -5.38 1.38
CA MET A 19 -16.45 -4.30 1.45
C MET A 19 -15.93 -3.01 0.78
N GLN A 20 -14.71 -2.60 1.10
CA GLN A 20 -14.09 -1.41 0.49
C GLN A 20 -13.99 -1.57 -1.03
N SER A 21 -13.60 -2.76 -1.51
CA SER A 21 -13.49 -3.05 -2.94
C SER A 21 -14.86 -2.98 -3.64
N VAL A 22 -15.94 -3.44 -2.99
CA VAL A 22 -17.32 -3.32 -3.52
C VAL A 22 -17.75 -1.86 -3.58
N VAL A 23 -17.50 -1.08 -2.54
CA VAL A 23 -17.79 0.37 -2.53
C VAL A 23 -17.01 1.08 -3.63
N TYR A 24 -15.71 0.79 -3.76
CA TYR A 24 -14.88 1.36 -4.82
C TYR A 24 -15.38 0.98 -6.21
N PHE A 25 -15.78 -0.27 -6.43
CA PHE A 25 -16.38 -0.72 -7.68
C PHE A 25 -17.69 0.01 -7.99
N GLY A 26 -18.55 0.21 -7.00
CA GLY A 26 -19.76 1.02 -7.15
C GLY A 26 -19.46 2.47 -7.54
N MET A 27 -18.49 3.10 -6.88
CA MET A 27 -18.02 4.45 -7.26
C MET A 27 -17.46 4.50 -8.67
N TYR A 28 -16.68 3.49 -9.05
CA TYR A 28 -16.13 3.35 -10.40
C TYR A 28 -17.23 3.34 -11.46
N LEU A 29 -18.30 2.56 -11.27
CA LEU A 29 -19.43 2.47 -12.20
C LEU A 29 -20.19 3.82 -12.35
N ILE A 30 -20.21 4.66 -11.31
CA ILE A 30 -20.89 5.95 -11.33
C ILE A 30 -20.02 7.05 -11.96
N ILE A 31 -18.72 7.04 -11.66
CA ILE A 31 -17.80 8.14 -12.00
C ILE A 31 -17.23 7.96 -13.40
N THR A 32 -16.82 6.76 -13.77
CA THR A 32 -16.10 6.50 -15.03
C THR A 32 -16.90 6.92 -16.28
N PRO A 33 -18.21 6.65 -16.40
CA PRO A 33 -18.97 7.08 -17.56
C PRO A 33 -19.06 8.60 -17.70
N LYS A 34 -18.99 9.33 -16.56
CA LYS A 34 -19.08 10.80 -16.57
C LYS A 34 -17.77 11.47 -16.95
N LEU A 35 -16.63 10.88 -16.58
CA LEU A 35 -15.31 11.48 -16.79
C LEU A 35 -14.62 11.01 -18.06
N HIS A 36 -15.18 10.03 -18.79
CA HIS A 36 -14.60 9.47 -20.02
C HIS A 36 -13.11 9.13 -19.90
N ILE A 37 -12.74 8.48 -18.79
CA ILE A 37 -11.34 8.11 -18.49
C ILE A 37 -10.96 6.92 -19.36
N GLU A 38 -10.04 7.12 -20.29
CA GLU A 38 -9.47 6.02 -21.07
C GLU A 38 -8.75 5.02 -20.17
N ASN A 39 -8.95 3.72 -20.46
CA ASN A 39 -8.31 2.63 -19.72
C ASN A 39 -8.61 2.60 -18.21
N ALA A 40 -9.74 3.16 -17.78
CA ALA A 40 -10.12 3.23 -16.36
C ALA A 40 -10.18 1.87 -15.66
N TYR A 41 -10.38 0.78 -16.40
CA TYR A 41 -10.36 -0.58 -15.87
C TYR A 41 -9.00 -0.98 -15.27
N PHE A 42 -7.88 -0.44 -15.78
CA PHE A 42 -6.57 -0.65 -15.16
C PHE A 42 -6.50 -0.01 -13.77
N LEU A 43 -7.08 1.18 -13.60
CA LEU A 43 -7.14 1.84 -12.30
C LEU A 43 -7.99 1.05 -11.31
N LEU A 44 -9.12 0.48 -11.77
CA LEU A 44 -9.96 -0.39 -10.95
C LEU A 44 -9.17 -1.60 -10.44
N LEU A 45 -8.54 -2.34 -11.36
CA LEU A 45 -7.76 -3.53 -11.01
C LEU A 45 -6.57 -3.17 -10.11
N TYR A 46 -5.89 -2.06 -10.42
CA TYR A 46 -4.75 -1.59 -9.64
C TYR A 46 -5.13 -1.33 -8.18
N VAL A 47 -6.21 -0.56 -7.93
CA VAL A 47 -6.62 -0.22 -6.56
C VAL A 47 -7.04 -1.47 -5.78
N ILE A 48 -7.81 -2.37 -6.41
CA ILE A 48 -8.24 -3.61 -5.76
C ILE A 48 -7.01 -4.46 -5.38
N LEU A 49 -6.10 -4.72 -6.31
CA LEU A 49 -4.90 -5.50 -6.04
C LEU A 49 -4.00 -4.82 -4.99
N GLN A 50 -3.89 -3.48 -5.03
CA GLN A 50 -3.10 -2.71 -4.06
C GLN A 50 -3.64 -2.88 -2.64
N VAL A 51 -4.97 -2.83 -2.45
CA VAL A 51 -5.60 -3.02 -1.14
C VAL A 51 -5.26 -4.40 -0.57
N PHE A 52 -5.41 -5.45 -1.37
CA PHE A 52 -5.09 -6.82 -0.92
C PHE A 52 -3.59 -7.03 -0.69
N THR A 53 -2.75 -6.53 -1.58
CA THR A 53 -1.29 -6.64 -1.42
C THR A 53 -0.82 -5.92 -0.16
N ALA A 54 -1.32 -4.71 0.10
CA ALA A 54 -0.99 -3.95 1.30
C ALA A 54 -1.47 -4.67 2.57
N LEU A 55 -2.69 -5.23 2.55
CA LEU A 55 -3.23 -6.00 3.67
C LEU A 55 -2.33 -7.19 4.01
N PHE A 56 -1.98 -8.02 3.03
CA PHE A 56 -1.15 -9.20 3.28
C PHE A 56 0.28 -8.83 3.68
N LEU A 57 0.86 -7.77 3.10
CA LEU A 57 2.17 -7.26 3.52
C LEU A 57 2.16 -6.86 5.00
N GLN A 58 1.17 -6.08 5.43
CA GLN A 58 1.09 -5.65 6.82
C GLN A 58 0.76 -6.81 7.78
N PHE A 59 -0.05 -7.76 7.34
CA PHE A 59 -0.34 -8.96 8.12
C PHE A 59 0.93 -9.80 8.36
N VAL A 60 1.69 -10.09 7.32
CA VAL A 60 2.95 -10.86 7.40
C VAL A 60 3.96 -10.13 8.31
N ARG A 61 4.01 -8.81 8.22
CA ARG A 61 4.83 -7.99 9.12
C ARG A 61 4.34 -8.07 10.57
N GLY A 62 3.03 -8.02 10.80
CA GLY A 62 2.42 -8.16 12.12
C GLY A 62 2.64 -9.52 12.77
N LEU A 63 2.85 -10.58 11.97
CA LEU A 63 3.28 -11.90 12.44
C LEU A 63 4.76 -11.93 12.90
N GLY A 64 5.52 -10.83 12.73
CA GLY A 64 6.96 -10.78 12.98
C GLY A 64 7.80 -11.43 11.88
N GLU A 65 7.20 -11.77 10.73
CA GLU A 65 7.89 -12.40 9.61
C GLU A 65 8.59 -11.37 8.70
N SER A 66 9.43 -10.52 9.30
CA SER A 66 10.08 -9.38 8.62
C SER A 66 10.90 -9.78 7.39
N VAL A 67 11.49 -10.99 7.40
CA VAL A 67 12.22 -11.51 6.23
C VAL A 67 11.28 -11.74 5.05
N LYS A 68 10.12 -12.38 5.27
CA LYS A 68 9.13 -12.62 4.20
C LYS A 68 8.56 -11.31 3.66
N TYR A 69 8.28 -10.34 4.56
CA TYR A 69 7.89 -8.99 4.19
C TYR A 69 8.94 -8.32 3.28
N THR A 70 10.22 -8.38 3.65
CA THR A 70 11.32 -7.79 2.88
C THR A 70 11.47 -8.45 1.52
N VAL A 71 11.43 -9.79 1.46
CA VAL A 71 11.49 -10.54 0.20
C VAL A 71 10.31 -10.19 -0.70
N ALA A 72 9.09 -10.09 -0.16
CA ALA A 72 7.90 -9.69 -0.93
C ALA A 72 8.07 -8.28 -1.53
N SER A 73 8.56 -7.32 -0.74
CA SER A 73 8.83 -5.96 -1.19
C SER A 73 9.91 -5.93 -2.27
N PHE A 74 10.96 -6.73 -2.13
CA PHE A 74 12.01 -6.86 -3.14
C PHE A 74 11.47 -7.49 -4.44
N ILE A 75 10.66 -8.55 -4.36
CA ILE A 75 10.01 -9.17 -5.51
C ILE A 75 9.14 -8.13 -6.23
N SER A 76 8.34 -7.36 -5.50
CA SER A 76 7.49 -6.32 -6.07
C SER A 76 8.29 -5.27 -6.84
N ALA A 77 9.32 -4.71 -6.21
CA ALA A 77 10.15 -3.67 -6.82
C ALA A 77 10.91 -4.20 -8.05
N THR A 78 11.54 -5.36 -7.93
CA THR A 78 12.33 -5.98 -9.00
C THR A 78 11.43 -6.36 -10.19
N THR A 79 10.31 -7.01 -9.93
CA THR A 79 9.36 -7.42 -10.98
C THR A 79 8.80 -6.19 -11.69
N THR A 80 8.39 -5.15 -10.96
CA THR A 80 7.91 -3.90 -11.55
C THR A 80 8.97 -3.26 -12.44
N THR A 81 10.21 -3.19 -11.97
CA THR A 81 11.31 -2.57 -12.72
C THR A 81 11.63 -3.34 -13.99
N ILE A 82 11.80 -4.66 -13.89
CA ILE A 82 12.10 -5.51 -15.05
C ILE A 82 10.97 -5.45 -16.09
N LEU A 83 9.72 -5.61 -15.66
CA LEU A 83 8.58 -5.57 -16.56
C LEU A 83 8.37 -4.19 -17.17
N ASN A 84 8.64 -3.09 -16.44
CA ASN A 84 8.60 -1.75 -17.01
C ASN A 84 9.65 -1.58 -18.12
N VAL A 85 10.88 -2.06 -17.92
CA VAL A 85 11.91 -1.99 -18.96
C VAL A 85 11.47 -2.80 -20.18
N ILE A 86 10.99 -4.00 -20.00
CA ILE A 86 10.52 -4.85 -21.10
C ILE A 86 9.35 -4.18 -21.84
N ALA A 87 8.32 -3.73 -21.10
CA ALA A 87 7.10 -3.20 -21.70
C ALA A 87 7.33 -1.84 -22.39
N LEU A 88 8.16 -0.96 -21.81
CA LEU A 88 8.39 0.38 -22.34
C LEU A 88 9.49 0.43 -23.39
N VAL A 89 10.62 -0.26 -23.16
CA VAL A 89 11.79 -0.16 -24.03
C VAL A 89 11.73 -1.18 -25.16
N ILE A 90 11.41 -2.43 -24.85
CA ILE A 90 11.41 -3.53 -25.83
C ILE A 90 10.10 -3.57 -26.60
N LEU A 91 8.97 -3.62 -25.90
CA LEU A 91 7.63 -3.76 -26.50
C LEU A 91 6.99 -2.43 -26.90
N LYS A 92 7.54 -1.30 -26.42
CA LYS A 92 7.04 0.07 -26.71
C LYS A 92 5.54 0.26 -26.46
N MET A 93 5.02 -0.38 -25.42
CA MET A 93 3.59 -0.38 -25.08
C MET A 93 3.08 0.94 -24.49
N GLY A 94 3.96 1.90 -24.21
CA GLY A 94 3.58 3.20 -23.65
C GLY A 94 2.89 3.07 -22.28
N LEU A 95 1.83 3.85 -22.06
CA LEU A 95 1.12 3.91 -20.78
C LEU A 95 0.52 2.55 -20.38
N GLN A 96 0.01 1.78 -21.31
CA GLN A 96 -0.53 0.45 -21.04
C GLN A 96 0.53 -0.50 -20.48
N GLY A 97 1.76 -0.39 -20.97
CA GLY A 97 2.89 -1.17 -20.48
C GLY A 97 3.18 -0.91 -18.99
N LEU A 98 3.07 0.35 -18.52
CA LEU A 98 3.21 0.69 -17.11
C LEU A 98 2.14 0.02 -16.24
N PHE A 99 0.89 0.06 -16.67
CA PHE A 99 -0.20 -0.58 -15.94
C PHE A 99 -0.04 -2.10 -15.86
N VAL A 100 0.23 -2.74 -17.00
CA VAL A 100 0.42 -4.20 -17.07
C VAL A 100 1.59 -4.63 -16.19
N SER A 101 2.71 -3.92 -16.23
CA SER A 101 3.89 -4.23 -15.41
C SER A 101 3.58 -4.13 -13.92
N THR A 102 2.89 -3.07 -13.51
CA THR A 102 2.56 -2.84 -12.10
C THR A 102 1.54 -3.86 -11.60
N LEU A 103 0.50 -4.16 -12.37
CA LEU A 103 -0.49 -5.18 -12.03
C LEU A 103 0.15 -6.57 -11.92
N SER A 104 1.00 -6.93 -12.86
CA SER A 104 1.71 -8.22 -12.86
C SER A 104 2.61 -8.34 -11.62
N ALA A 105 3.33 -7.29 -11.27
CA ALA A 105 4.18 -7.28 -10.09
C ALA A 105 3.37 -7.44 -8.78
N GLN A 106 2.21 -6.79 -8.68
CA GLN A 106 1.33 -6.95 -7.52
C GLN A 106 0.78 -8.38 -7.42
N ILE A 107 0.36 -8.98 -8.55
CA ILE A 107 -0.12 -10.36 -8.57
C ILE A 107 0.99 -11.32 -8.11
N VAL A 108 2.21 -11.19 -8.63
CA VAL A 108 3.35 -12.03 -8.24
C VAL A 108 3.65 -11.87 -6.75
N THR A 109 3.65 -10.64 -6.25
CA THR A 109 3.89 -10.35 -4.83
C THR A 109 2.80 -10.96 -3.95
N LEU A 110 1.53 -10.81 -4.34
CA LEU A 110 0.40 -11.36 -3.60
C LEU A 110 0.45 -12.89 -3.54
N ILE A 111 0.75 -13.54 -4.67
CA ILE A 111 0.93 -14.98 -4.74
C ILE A 111 2.06 -15.42 -3.79
N TYR A 112 3.22 -14.76 -3.84
CA TYR A 112 4.32 -15.05 -2.95
C TYR A 112 3.91 -14.92 -1.47
N LEU A 113 3.25 -13.84 -1.06
CA LEU A 113 2.81 -13.61 0.32
C LEU A 113 1.86 -14.69 0.80
N ILE A 114 0.86 -15.04 -0.02
CA ILE A 114 -0.12 -16.06 0.33
C ILE A 114 0.56 -17.42 0.54
N PHE A 115 1.46 -17.82 -0.34
CA PHE A 115 2.14 -19.11 -0.26
C PHE A 115 3.24 -19.15 0.79
N ALA A 116 4.08 -18.13 0.88
CA ALA A 116 5.21 -18.09 1.81
C ALA A 116 4.76 -18.07 3.29
N SER A 117 3.69 -17.34 3.59
CA SER A 117 3.18 -17.22 4.96
C SER A 117 1.96 -18.12 5.22
N LYS A 118 1.61 -19.00 4.27
CA LYS A 118 0.47 -19.93 4.37
C LYS A 118 -0.80 -19.22 4.84
N CYS A 119 -1.08 -18.05 4.30
CA CYS A 119 -2.16 -17.18 4.77
C CYS A 119 -3.54 -17.87 4.78
N TRP A 120 -3.72 -18.90 3.95
CA TRP A 120 -4.98 -19.70 3.96
C TRP A 120 -5.26 -20.39 5.29
N GLU A 121 -4.24 -20.67 6.11
CA GLU A 121 -4.42 -21.28 7.43
C GLU A 121 -5.05 -20.31 8.45
N TYR A 122 -4.98 -19.01 8.18
CA TYR A 122 -5.50 -17.94 9.02
C TYR A 122 -6.87 -17.43 8.55
N ILE A 123 -7.34 -17.85 7.36
CA ILE A 123 -8.60 -17.38 6.80
C ILE A 123 -9.72 -18.30 7.23
N SER A 124 -10.65 -17.78 8.04
CA SER A 124 -11.85 -18.50 8.46
C SER A 124 -13.06 -17.57 8.49
N PRO A 125 -14.10 -17.83 7.69
CA PRO A 125 -15.32 -17.02 7.70
C PRO A 125 -16.02 -16.96 9.07
N LYS A 126 -15.77 -17.95 9.93
CA LYS A 126 -16.33 -18.02 11.29
C LYS A 126 -15.63 -17.04 12.25
N ASN A 127 -14.44 -16.58 11.91
CA ASN A 127 -13.59 -15.75 12.75
C ASN A 127 -13.73 -14.25 12.41
N ILE A 128 -14.83 -13.83 11.78
CA ILE A 128 -15.11 -12.42 11.53
C ILE A 128 -15.72 -11.81 12.79
N HIS A 129 -15.05 -10.82 13.38
CA HIS A 129 -15.47 -10.18 14.62
C HIS A 129 -15.72 -8.68 14.44
N LEU A 130 -16.96 -8.27 14.72
CA LEU A 130 -17.37 -6.86 14.62
C LEU A 130 -16.61 -5.95 15.59
N SER A 131 -16.18 -6.47 16.73
CA SER A 131 -15.35 -5.73 17.70
C SER A 131 -14.01 -5.31 17.11
N ILE A 132 -13.32 -6.22 16.40
CA ILE A 132 -12.06 -5.94 15.69
C ILE A 132 -12.29 -4.91 14.58
N PHE A 133 -13.35 -5.10 13.78
CA PHE A 133 -13.73 -4.15 12.74
C PHE A 133 -13.94 -2.74 13.29
N LYS A 134 -14.67 -2.62 14.41
CA LYS A 134 -14.92 -1.33 15.07
C LYS A 134 -13.63 -0.72 15.64
N SER A 135 -12.79 -1.52 16.27
CA SER A 135 -11.51 -1.06 16.84
C SER A 135 -10.59 -0.52 15.74
N VAL A 136 -10.39 -1.30 14.65
CA VAL A 136 -9.60 -0.87 13.50
C VAL A 136 -10.19 0.38 12.85
N GLY A 137 -11.52 0.44 12.69
CA GLY A 137 -12.21 1.63 12.15
C GLY A 137 -11.99 2.86 13.00
N THR A 138 -12.14 2.77 14.32
CA THR A 138 -11.91 3.88 15.24
C THR A 138 -10.49 4.41 15.17
N TYR A 139 -9.50 3.53 15.00
CA TYR A 139 -8.11 3.93 14.81
C TYR A 139 -7.84 4.52 13.43
N SER A 140 -8.40 3.92 12.37
CA SER A 140 -8.08 4.29 10.98
C SER A 140 -8.80 5.54 10.50
N ILE A 141 -10.04 5.79 10.93
CA ILE A 141 -10.85 6.93 10.47
C ILE A 141 -10.16 8.27 10.73
N PRO A 142 -9.59 8.56 11.92
CA PRO A 142 -8.86 9.82 12.14
C PRO A 142 -7.61 9.99 11.28
N LEU A 143 -7.02 8.90 10.76
CA LEU A 143 -5.86 8.96 9.88
C LEU A 143 -6.20 9.36 8.45
N ILE A 144 -7.47 9.19 8.03
CA ILE A 144 -7.90 9.52 6.66
C ILE A 144 -7.69 11.01 6.34
N PRO A 145 -8.15 11.98 7.17
CA PRO A 145 -7.90 13.40 6.90
C PRO A 145 -6.41 13.74 6.81
N ASN A 146 -5.58 13.15 7.66
CA ASN A 146 -4.15 13.37 7.63
C ASN A 146 -3.52 12.88 6.31
N ASN A 147 -3.86 11.68 5.88
CA ASN A 147 -3.36 11.13 4.61
C ASN A 147 -3.89 11.92 3.40
N LEU A 148 -5.15 12.39 3.44
CA LEU A 148 -5.71 13.25 2.41
C LEU A 148 -4.99 14.60 2.36
N ALA A 149 -4.67 15.21 3.50
CA ALA A 149 -3.92 16.46 3.55
C ALA A 149 -2.54 16.31 2.90
N TRP A 150 -1.80 15.26 3.23
CA TRP A 150 -0.54 14.93 2.59
C TRP A 150 -0.66 14.72 1.08
N TRP A 151 -1.70 14.01 0.65
CA TRP A 151 -1.95 13.80 -0.77
C TRP A 151 -2.27 15.13 -1.49
N VAL A 152 -3.13 15.98 -0.90
CA VAL A 152 -3.46 17.30 -1.45
C VAL A 152 -2.22 18.16 -1.60
N VAL A 153 -1.35 18.23 -0.60
CA VAL A 153 -0.09 18.98 -0.67
C VAL A 153 0.76 18.49 -1.84
N ASN A 154 1.00 17.18 -1.93
CA ASN A 154 1.83 16.60 -3.00
C ASN A 154 1.21 16.72 -4.41
N ALA A 155 -0.12 16.67 -4.52
CA ALA A 155 -0.82 16.80 -5.79
C ALA A 155 -0.97 18.26 -6.23
N SER A 156 -1.11 19.19 -5.28
CA SER A 156 -1.26 20.63 -5.57
C SER A 156 -0.10 21.21 -6.35
N ASP A 157 1.12 20.89 -5.97
CA ASP A 157 2.31 21.38 -6.66
C ASP A 157 2.28 21.02 -8.14
N ARG A 158 2.00 19.77 -8.45
CA ARG A 158 1.94 19.29 -9.84
C ARG A 158 0.79 19.89 -10.62
N THR A 159 -0.36 20.06 -9.97
CA THR A 159 -1.56 20.64 -10.59
C THR A 159 -1.34 22.12 -10.88
N ILE A 160 -0.75 22.88 -9.95
CA ILE A 160 -0.42 24.29 -10.12
C ILE A 160 0.60 24.47 -11.26
N ILE A 161 1.68 23.69 -11.25
CA ILE A 161 2.70 23.75 -12.31
C ILE A 161 2.10 23.41 -13.68
N ALA A 162 1.26 22.38 -13.76
CA ALA A 162 0.65 21.99 -15.02
C ALA A 162 -0.36 23.06 -15.54
N HIS A 163 -1.04 23.75 -14.63
CA HIS A 163 -2.05 24.76 -14.98
C HIS A 163 -1.44 26.12 -15.34
N PHE A 164 -0.45 26.58 -14.58
CA PHE A 164 0.13 27.92 -14.76
C PHE A 164 1.36 27.96 -15.65
N LEU A 165 2.05 26.84 -15.84
CA LEU A 165 3.24 26.75 -16.67
C LEU A 165 2.97 25.83 -17.89
N THR A 166 3.66 24.70 -17.95
CA THR A 166 3.53 23.76 -19.06
C THR A 166 3.68 22.31 -18.56
N THR A 167 3.21 21.36 -19.36
CA THR A 167 3.44 19.93 -19.12
C THR A 167 4.93 19.58 -19.08
N ALA A 168 5.74 20.27 -19.91
CA ALA A 168 7.20 20.12 -19.89
C ALA A 168 7.82 20.58 -18.56
N ALA A 169 7.38 21.73 -18.03
CA ALA A 169 7.82 22.22 -16.72
C ALA A 169 7.44 21.23 -15.60
N ASN A 170 6.24 20.65 -15.65
CA ASN A 170 5.83 19.63 -14.71
C ASN A 170 6.69 18.34 -14.82
N GLY A 171 7.12 17.98 -16.02
CA GLY A 171 8.09 16.91 -16.25
C GLY A 171 9.44 17.18 -15.57
N ILE A 172 10.01 18.38 -15.74
CA ILE A 172 11.27 18.79 -15.08
C ILE A 172 11.12 18.77 -13.56
N TYR A 173 10.03 19.33 -13.02
CA TYR A 173 9.72 19.31 -11.60
C TYR A 173 9.63 17.88 -11.05
N SER A 174 8.99 16.98 -11.79
CA SER A 174 8.88 15.57 -11.41
C SER A 174 10.23 14.86 -11.34
N VAL A 175 11.16 15.20 -12.22
CA VAL A 175 12.55 14.68 -12.18
C VAL A 175 13.31 15.29 -11.00
N ALA A 176 13.21 16.60 -10.78
CA ALA A 176 13.87 17.29 -9.67
C ALA A 176 13.43 16.73 -8.31
N ASN A 177 12.15 16.41 -8.16
CA ASN A 177 11.61 15.80 -6.93
C ASN A 177 12.12 14.37 -6.65
N LYS A 178 12.76 13.70 -7.58
CA LYS A 178 13.38 12.39 -7.31
C LYS A 178 14.48 12.48 -6.26
N PHE A 179 15.26 13.57 -6.23
CA PHE A 179 16.34 13.75 -5.25
C PHE A 179 15.81 13.89 -3.81
N PRO A 180 14.90 14.84 -3.50
CA PRO A 180 14.28 14.90 -2.17
C PRO A 180 13.60 13.59 -1.77
N ASN A 181 12.95 12.89 -2.69
CA ASN A 181 12.25 11.63 -2.40
C ASN A 181 13.20 10.51 -1.96
N VAL A 182 14.48 10.53 -2.36
CA VAL A 182 15.48 9.60 -1.83
C VAL A 182 15.68 9.83 -0.33
N PHE A 183 15.84 11.07 0.11
CA PHE A 183 15.96 11.40 1.54
C PHE A 183 14.69 11.06 2.33
N ILE A 184 13.51 11.34 1.76
CA ILE A 184 12.24 10.95 2.35
C ILE A 184 12.16 9.42 2.51
N SER A 185 12.66 8.67 1.55
CA SER A 185 12.69 7.20 1.63
C SER A 185 13.58 6.71 2.78
N PHE A 186 14.77 7.29 2.96
CA PHE A 186 15.62 6.98 4.11
C PHE A 186 14.94 7.34 5.44
N TYR A 187 14.33 8.53 5.52
CA TYR A 187 13.58 8.93 6.71
C TYR A 187 12.44 7.96 7.03
N ASN A 188 11.69 7.54 6.02
CA ASN A 188 10.59 6.60 6.20
C ASN A 188 11.07 5.22 6.69
N ILE A 189 12.23 4.74 6.23
CA ILE A 189 12.83 3.49 6.72
C ILE A 189 13.18 3.60 8.20
N LEU A 190 13.85 4.70 8.58
CA LEU A 190 14.21 4.96 9.99
C LEU A 190 12.96 5.08 10.85
N ASN A 191 11.99 5.89 10.42
CA ASN A 191 10.74 6.10 11.14
C ASN A 191 9.94 4.79 11.30
N LEU A 192 9.94 3.94 10.27
CA LEU A 192 9.28 2.65 10.30
C LEU A 192 9.92 1.73 11.35
N SER A 193 11.25 1.63 11.36
CA SER A 193 12.00 0.83 12.34
C SER A 193 11.83 1.37 13.75
N TRP A 194 11.88 2.69 13.92
CA TRP A 194 11.67 3.36 15.18
C TRP A 194 10.28 3.07 15.75
N THR A 195 9.23 3.27 14.94
CA THR A 195 7.84 3.02 15.35
C THR A 195 7.61 1.57 15.74
N GLU A 196 8.24 0.62 15.04
CA GLU A 196 8.17 -0.80 15.38
C GLU A 196 8.84 -1.10 16.72
N THR A 197 10.05 -0.59 16.90
CA THR A 197 10.82 -0.78 18.16
C THR A 197 10.09 -0.18 19.36
N VAL A 198 9.60 1.05 19.24
CA VAL A 198 8.82 1.71 20.31
C VAL A 198 7.53 0.95 20.61
N SER A 199 6.85 0.45 19.56
CA SER A 199 5.62 -0.33 19.76
C SER A 199 5.86 -1.64 20.52
N LEU A 200 6.99 -2.31 20.27
CA LEU A 200 7.36 -3.53 20.98
C LEU A 200 7.68 -3.28 22.47
N HIS A 201 8.34 -2.17 22.78
CA HIS A 201 8.74 -1.81 24.16
C HIS A 201 7.68 -0.98 24.90
N TYR A 202 6.53 -0.70 24.27
CA TYR A 202 5.51 0.15 24.88
C TYR A 202 4.93 -0.41 26.18
N GLY A 203 4.92 -1.74 26.35
CA GLY A 203 4.43 -2.45 27.53
C GLY A 203 5.49 -2.77 28.58
N ASP A 204 6.76 -2.46 28.34
CA ASP A 204 7.86 -2.81 29.22
C ASP A 204 8.00 -1.83 30.38
N GLU A 205 8.49 -2.30 31.54
CA GLU A 205 8.65 -1.48 32.74
C GLU A 205 9.75 -0.40 32.59
N ASP A 206 10.72 -0.64 31.71
CA ASP A 206 11.85 0.26 31.39
C ASP A 206 11.58 1.18 30.18
N ARG A 207 10.32 1.27 29.72
CA ARG A 207 9.90 2.07 28.56
C ARG A 207 10.43 3.51 28.58
N ASP A 208 10.30 4.17 29.74
CA ASP A 208 10.64 5.60 29.87
C ASP A 208 12.17 5.82 29.83
N GLU A 209 12.96 4.86 30.35
CA GLU A 209 14.41 4.85 30.24
C GLU A 209 14.85 4.61 28.78
N PHE A 210 14.27 3.61 28.10
CA PHE A 210 14.51 3.32 26.70
C PHE A 210 14.21 4.52 25.78
N LEU A 211 13.10 5.25 26.01
CA LEU A 211 12.73 6.42 25.22
C LEU A 211 13.61 7.64 25.47
N THR A 212 14.33 7.69 26.61
CA THR A 212 15.18 8.84 27.00
C THR A 212 16.62 8.65 26.52
N GLU A 213 17.09 7.41 26.38
CA GLU A 213 18.46 7.09 25.93
C GLU A 213 18.62 7.02 24.41
N THR A 214 17.52 7.00 23.64
CA THR A 214 17.51 6.86 22.17
C THR A 214 17.09 8.14 21.45
#